data_f5b012feabd979a9c5cb75528bcda386
#
_entry.id   f5b012feabd979a9c5cb75528bcda386
#
_cell.length_a   1.000
_cell.length_b   1.000
_cell.length_c   1.000
_cell.angle_alpha   90.00
_cell.angle_beta   90.00
_cell.angle_gamma   90.00
#
_symmetry.space_group_name_H-M   'P 1'
#
loop_
_entity.id
_entity.type
_entity.pdbx_description
1 polymer ?
#
loop_
_entity_poly.entity_id
_entity_poly.type
_entity_poly.pdbx_seq_one_letter_code
_entity_poly.pdbx_strand_id
1 'polypeptide(L)'
;MASKKEKVAIVSIVASGSLAAVKFVVGVAIGSLALISDALHSLIDLGATLVTWFAVRVGDRPPDTEHHYGHGKVESVAALAESALLFLLAGGVAVEAVKRLQTGSPPVAFSFIPFVVLGIEMAVNAWRARALMKVARETKSQALEADSLHFASDFFGSIPVIAGLALSAYGYEWADPVAALVVAALISILGFRMVRRTLATLVERGRYGRMVLA
;
A
#
# COMPACT_ATOMS: atom_id res chain seq x y z
N MET A 1 12.18 -23.41 16.66
CA MET A 1 11.95 -22.10 17.32
C MET A 1 12.08 -21.01 16.28
N ALA A 2 11.07 -20.16 16.10
CA ALA A 2 11.12 -19.05 15.15
C ALA A 2 12.26 -18.12 15.50
N SER A 3 13.04 -17.69 14.50
CA SER A 3 14.15 -16.77 14.70
C SER A 3 13.65 -15.43 15.24
N LYS A 4 14.51 -14.66 15.92
CA LYS A 4 14.13 -13.33 16.43
C LYS A 4 13.59 -12.43 15.31
N LYS A 5 14.09 -12.59 14.08
CA LYS A 5 13.65 -11.89 12.87
C LYS A 5 12.23 -12.29 12.45
N GLU A 6 11.90 -13.60 12.50
CA GLU A 6 10.55 -14.09 12.17
C GLU A 6 9.49 -13.59 13.15
N LYS A 7 9.81 -13.57 14.45
CA LYS A 7 8.90 -13.01 15.47
C LYS A 7 8.60 -11.54 15.23
N VAL A 8 9.64 -10.74 14.92
CA VAL A 8 9.48 -9.32 14.63
C VAL A 8 8.63 -9.11 13.37
N ALA A 9 8.86 -9.89 12.32
CA ALA A 9 8.06 -9.83 11.09
C ALA A 9 6.59 -10.17 11.35
N ILE A 10 6.30 -11.26 12.06
CA ILE A 10 4.92 -11.65 12.40
C ILE A 10 4.23 -10.57 13.22
N VAL A 11 4.89 -10.04 14.25
CA VAL A 11 4.34 -8.95 15.07
C VAL A 11 4.03 -7.71 14.22
N SER A 12 4.92 -7.37 13.29
CA SER A 12 4.71 -6.25 12.36
C SER A 12 3.50 -6.47 11.45
N ILE A 13 3.36 -7.67 10.86
CA ILE A 13 2.22 -8.04 10.01
C ILE A 13 0.91 -7.98 10.80
N VAL A 14 0.87 -8.58 11.99
CA VAL A 14 -0.33 -8.58 12.84
C VAL A 14 -0.70 -7.15 13.26
N ALA A 15 0.27 -6.32 13.63
CA ALA A 15 0.01 -4.94 14.00
C ALA A 15 -0.54 -4.12 12.82
N SER A 16 0.05 -4.24 11.62
CA SER A 16 -0.43 -3.55 10.42
C SER A 16 -1.82 -4.02 10.02
N GLY A 17 -2.07 -5.33 10.03
CA GLY A 17 -3.38 -5.91 9.73
C GLY A 17 -4.45 -5.49 10.73
N SER A 18 -4.12 -5.43 12.02
CA SER A 18 -5.04 -4.96 13.06
C SER A 18 -5.40 -3.48 12.87
N LEU A 19 -4.42 -2.63 12.58
CA LEU A 19 -4.66 -1.21 12.32
C LEU A 19 -5.52 -1.00 11.07
N ALA A 20 -5.24 -1.72 9.99
CA ALA A 20 -6.05 -1.65 8.76
C ALA A 20 -7.49 -2.09 9.00
N ALA A 21 -7.70 -3.19 9.74
CA ALA A 21 -9.04 -3.67 10.10
C ALA A 21 -9.79 -2.66 10.98
N VAL A 22 -9.14 -2.08 11.97
CA VAL A 22 -9.75 -1.04 12.83
C VAL A 22 -10.11 0.20 12.01
N LYS A 23 -9.23 0.67 11.12
CA LYS A 23 -9.54 1.80 10.22
C LYS A 23 -10.77 1.50 9.35
N PHE A 24 -10.83 0.28 8.78
CA PHE A 24 -11.95 -0.12 7.94
C PHE A 24 -13.28 -0.10 8.72
N VAL A 25 -13.32 -0.74 9.89
CA VAL A 25 -14.52 -0.77 10.75
C VAL A 25 -14.93 0.63 11.17
N VAL A 26 -14.00 1.45 11.61
CA VAL A 26 -14.28 2.84 12.00
C VAL A 26 -14.75 3.66 10.81
N GLY A 27 -14.09 3.54 9.64
CA GLY A 27 -14.46 4.24 8.41
C GLY A 27 -15.89 3.93 7.96
N VAL A 28 -16.26 2.64 8.00
CA VAL A 28 -17.65 2.22 7.70
C VAL A 28 -18.62 2.74 8.73
N ALA A 29 -18.29 2.69 10.02
CA ALA A 29 -19.17 3.12 11.10
C ALA A 29 -19.47 4.64 11.06
N ILE A 30 -18.50 5.47 10.65
CA ILE A 30 -18.69 6.93 10.54
C ILE A 30 -19.09 7.41 9.13
N GLY A 31 -19.06 6.50 8.12
CA GLY A 31 -19.40 6.83 6.73
C GLY A 31 -18.29 7.55 5.94
N SER A 32 -17.03 7.59 6.43
CA SER A 32 -15.91 8.26 5.76
C SER A 32 -15.35 7.42 4.60
N LEU A 33 -15.48 7.95 3.39
CA LEU A 33 -14.92 7.33 2.19
C LEU A 33 -13.39 7.41 2.18
N ALA A 34 -12.82 8.52 2.64
CA ALA A 34 -11.38 8.71 2.72
C ALA A 34 -10.73 7.67 3.65
N LEU A 35 -11.30 7.46 4.84
CA LEU A 35 -10.77 6.48 5.80
C LEU A 35 -10.94 5.03 5.33
N ILE A 36 -12.08 4.71 4.67
CA ILE A 36 -12.29 3.39 4.06
C ILE A 36 -11.26 3.14 2.95
N SER A 37 -10.99 4.14 2.11
CA SER A 37 -10.01 4.04 1.01
C SER A 37 -8.59 3.78 1.51
N ASP A 38 -8.19 4.51 2.54
CA ASP A 38 -6.89 4.36 3.20
C ASP A 38 -6.76 2.97 3.88
N ALA A 39 -7.82 2.50 4.54
CA ALA A 39 -7.87 1.17 5.12
C ALA A 39 -7.75 0.04 4.08
N LEU A 40 -8.48 0.16 2.97
CA LEU A 40 -8.42 -0.82 1.88
C LEU A 40 -7.06 -0.84 1.19
N HIS A 41 -6.41 0.32 1.02
CA HIS A 41 -5.03 0.40 0.54
C HIS A 41 -4.09 -0.37 1.47
N SER A 42 -4.14 -0.13 2.78
CA SER A 42 -3.33 -0.85 3.77
C SER A 42 -3.59 -2.36 3.78
N LEU A 43 -4.82 -2.81 3.52
CA LEU A 43 -5.15 -4.24 3.40
C LEU A 43 -4.58 -4.85 2.11
N ILE A 44 -4.60 -4.12 0.99
CA ILE A 44 -3.97 -4.55 -0.26
C ILE A 44 -2.47 -4.71 -0.07
N ASP A 45 -1.78 -3.74 0.54
CA ASP A 45 -0.35 -3.79 0.81
C ASP A 45 0.02 -4.97 1.71
N LEU A 46 -0.80 -5.27 2.72
CA LEU A 46 -0.63 -6.45 3.56
C LEU A 46 -0.79 -7.74 2.74
N GLY A 47 -1.80 -7.83 1.89
CA GLY A 47 -2.02 -8.95 0.98
C GLY A 47 -0.86 -9.11 -0.01
N ALA A 48 -0.40 -8.00 -0.58
CA ALA A 48 0.75 -7.96 -1.48
C ALA A 48 2.03 -8.49 -0.82
N THR A 49 2.29 -8.11 0.43
CA THR A 49 3.42 -8.63 1.20
C THR A 49 3.40 -10.16 1.30
N LEU A 50 2.23 -10.76 1.53
CA LEU A 50 2.07 -12.21 1.58
C LEU A 50 2.26 -12.87 0.20
N VAL A 51 1.69 -12.27 -0.84
CA VAL A 51 1.84 -12.74 -2.23
C VAL A 51 3.29 -12.66 -2.68
N THR A 52 3.97 -11.56 -2.40
CA THR A 52 5.40 -11.38 -2.72
C THR A 52 6.27 -12.39 -2.00
N TRP A 53 6.03 -12.65 -0.71
CA TRP A 53 6.75 -13.68 0.02
C TRP A 53 6.61 -15.07 -0.63
N PHE A 54 5.39 -15.41 -1.09
CA PHE A 54 5.14 -16.65 -1.81
C PHE A 54 5.80 -16.65 -3.19
N ALA A 55 5.69 -15.54 -3.93
CA ALA A 55 6.26 -15.36 -5.27
C ALA A 55 7.79 -15.49 -5.27
N VAL A 56 8.48 -14.93 -4.25
CA VAL A 56 9.92 -15.09 -4.06
C VAL A 56 10.29 -16.56 -3.85
N ARG A 57 9.57 -17.28 -2.99
CA ARG A 57 9.82 -18.71 -2.77
C ARG A 57 9.65 -19.57 -4.03
N VAL A 58 8.69 -19.22 -4.88
CA VAL A 58 8.51 -19.90 -6.16
C VAL A 58 9.57 -19.45 -7.16
N GLY A 59 9.89 -18.16 -7.19
CA GLY A 59 10.89 -17.55 -8.08
C GLY A 59 12.30 -18.10 -7.89
N ASP A 60 12.65 -18.49 -6.65
CA ASP A 60 13.97 -19.08 -6.30
C ASP A 60 14.12 -20.55 -6.74
N ARG A 61 13.06 -21.17 -7.28
CA ARG A 61 13.16 -22.55 -7.78
C ARG A 61 14.03 -22.60 -9.03
N PRO A 62 14.91 -23.62 -9.15
CA PRO A 62 15.75 -23.79 -10.34
C PRO A 62 14.89 -24.05 -11.58
N PRO A 63 15.44 -23.83 -12.79
CA PRO A 63 14.80 -24.21 -14.05
C PRO A 63 14.36 -25.67 -14.04
N ASP A 64 13.18 -25.93 -14.59
CA ASP A 64 12.61 -27.25 -14.80
C ASP A 64 12.31 -27.51 -16.29
N THR A 65 11.72 -28.66 -16.61
CA THR A 65 11.40 -29.05 -17.99
C THR A 65 10.37 -28.16 -18.67
N GLU A 66 9.51 -27.46 -17.90
CA GLU A 66 8.49 -26.55 -18.42
C GLU A 66 8.97 -25.10 -18.39
N HIS A 67 9.87 -24.76 -17.47
CA HIS A 67 10.36 -23.39 -17.24
C HIS A 67 11.89 -23.32 -17.37
N HIS A 68 12.38 -23.43 -18.60
CA HIS A 68 13.82 -23.46 -18.94
C HIS A 68 14.60 -22.23 -18.48
N TYR A 69 13.93 -21.08 -18.26
CA TYR A 69 14.52 -19.83 -17.77
C TYR A 69 14.28 -19.59 -16.27
N GLY A 70 13.76 -20.61 -15.56
CA GLY A 70 13.42 -20.52 -14.14
C GLY A 70 12.12 -19.74 -13.87
N HIS A 71 11.78 -19.62 -12.60
CA HIS A 71 10.48 -19.09 -12.12
C HIS A 71 10.51 -17.61 -11.73
N GLY A 72 11.62 -16.90 -11.93
CA GLY A 72 11.79 -15.50 -11.47
C GLY A 72 10.79 -14.47 -12.03
N LYS A 73 10.01 -14.81 -13.07
CA LYS A 73 8.93 -13.94 -13.58
C LYS A 73 7.68 -13.95 -12.70
N VAL A 74 7.53 -14.92 -11.78
CA VAL A 74 6.39 -15.00 -10.86
C VAL A 74 6.33 -13.76 -9.96
N GLU A 75 7.47 -13.24 -9.52
CA GLU A 75 7.52 -11.98 -8.75
C GLU A 75 6.96 -10.80 -9.56
N SER A 76 7.30 -10.73 -10.85
CA SER A 76 6.78 -9.66 -11.73
C SER A 76 5.28 -9.78 -11.96
N VAL A 77 4.76 -11.00 -12.07
CA VAL A 77 3.31 -11.24 -12.20
C VAL A 77 2.58 -10.84 -10.92
N ALA A 78 3.14 -11.18 -9.75
CA ALA A 78 2.59 -10.76 -8.45
C ALA A 78 2.52 -9.23 -8.34
N ALA A 79 3.59 -8.52 -8.70
CA ALA A 79 3.63 -7.07 -8.69
C ALA A 79 2.64 -6.43 -9.67
N LEU A 80 2.42 -7.02 -10.84
CA LEU A 80 1.40 -6.54 -11.77
C LEU A 80 -0.01 -6.77 -11.25
N ALA A 81 -0.28 -7.92 -10.62
CA ALA A 81 -1.57 -8.22 -10.00
C ALA A 81 -1.89 -7.24 -8.86
N GLU A 82 -0.91 -6.94 -8.00
CA GLU A 82 -1.03 -5.91 -6.96
C GLU A 82 -1.35 -4.54 -7.56
N SER A 83 -0.59 -4.12 -8.58
CA SER A 83 -0.85 -2.85 -9.27
C SER A 83 -2.26 -2.77 -9.86
N ALA A 84 -2.79 -3.87 -10.40
CA ALA A 84 -4.15 -3.94 -10.93
C ALA A 84 -5.19 -3.76 -9.81
N LEU A 85 -4.98 -4.39 -8.64
CA LEU A 85 -5.86 -4.20 -7.48
C LEU A 85 -5.84 -2.76 -6.98
N LEU A 86 -4.67 -2.10 -6.94
CA LEU A 86 -4.55 -0.68 -6.58
C LEU A 86 -5.32 0.23 -7.56
N PHE A 87 -5.24 -0.03 -8.86
CA PHE A 87 -6.03 0.73 -9.85
C PHE A 87 -7.54 0.49 -9.73
N LEU A 88 -7.96 -0.75 -9.46
CA LEU A 88 -9.37 -1.06 -9.23
C LEU A 88 -9.90 -0.33 -7.98
N LEU A 89 -9.12 -0.34 -6.89
CA LEU A 89 -9.46 0.40 -5.68
C LEU A 89 -9.56 1.91 -5.98
N ALA A 90 -8.53 2.49 -6.56
CA ALA A 90 -8.48 3.93 -6.85
C ALA A 90 -9.62 4.36 -7.78
N GLY A 91 -9.93 3.56 -8.82
CA GLY A 91 -11.04 3.80 -9.73
C GLY A 91 -12.40 3.73 -9.02
N GLY A 92 -12.63 2.70 -8.21
CA GLY A 92 -13.86 2.55 -7.43
C GLY A 92 -14.08 3.69 -6.44
N VAL A 93 -13.02 4.07 -5.72
CA VAL A 93 -13.05 5.22 -4.80
C VAL A 93 -13.34 6.52 -5.53
N ALA A 94 -12.68 6.76 -6.67
CA ALA A 94 -12.88 7.98 -7.45
C ALA A 94 -14.33 8.09 -7.96
N VAL A 95 -14.90 6.99 -8.46
CA VAL A 95 -16.31 6.97 -8.91
C VAL A 95 -17.28 7.27 -7.76
N GLU A 96 -17.08 6.62 -6.60
CA GLU A 96 -17.94 6.85 -5.44
C GLU A 96 -17.78 8.28 -4.88
N ALA A 97 -16.55 8.80 -4.83
CA ALA A 97 -16.28 10.16 -4.38
C ALA A 97 -16.95 11.21 -5.28
N VAL A 98 -16.84 11.07 -6.62
CA VAL A 98 -17.50 11.95 -7.59
C VAL A 98 -19.02 11.87 -7.43
N LYS A 99 -19.57 10.67 -7.27
CA LYS A 99 -21.00 10.47 -7.02
C LYS A 99 -21.44 11.22 -5.75
N ARG A 100 -20.72 11.08 -4.64
CA ARG A 100 -21.02 11.79 -3.38
C ARG A 100 -20.95 13.30 -3.53
N LEU A 101 -20.02 13.83 -4.32
CA LEU A 101 -19.94 15.27 -4.61
C LEU A 101 -21.12 15.77 -5.45
N GLN A 102 -21.68 14.95 -6.34
CA GLN A 102 -22.81 15.32 -7.21
C GLN A 102 -24.17 15.16 -6.54
N THR A 103 -24.35 14.10 -5.74
CA THR A 103 -25.64 13.76 -5.13
C THR A 103 -25.79 14.26 -3.69
N GLY A 104 -24.75 14.84 -3.13
CA GLY A 104 -24.61 15.14 -1.70
C GLY A 104 -23.97 13.97 -0.95
N SER A 105 -23.01 14.28 -0.09
CA SER A 105 -22.39 13.30 0.80
C SER A 105 -23.27 13.03 2.00
N PRO A 106 -23.44 11.76 2.42
CA PRO A 106 -23.99 11.51 3.74
C PRO A 106 -23.06 12.18 4.78
N PRO A 107 -23.62 12.80 5.83
CA PRO A 107 -22.81 13.43 6.85
C PRO A 107 -21.90 12.39 7.51
N VAL A 108 -20.61 12.68 7.58
CA VAL A 108 -19.66 11.86 8.32
C VAL A 108 -19.93 12.05 9.81
N ALA A 109 -20.26 10.96 10.51
CA ALA A 109 -20.52 11.02 11.93
C ALA A 109 -19.26 11.46 12.69
N PHE A 110 -19.35 12.53 13.46
CA PHE A 110 -18.23 13.00 14.26
C PHE A 110 -17.82 11.93 15.28
N SER A 111 -16.54 11.55 15.26
CA SER A 111 -15.94 10.67 16.25
C SER A 111 -14.47 11.07 16.43
N PHE A 112 -13.97 10.97 17.64
CA PHE A 112 -12.55 11.19 17.95
C PHE A 112 -11.70 9.94 17.63
N ILE A 113 -12.32 8.77 17.53
CA ILE A 113 -11.65 7.48 17.33
C ILE A 113 -10.76 7.46 16.09
N PRO A 114 -11.20 7.89 14.87
CA PRO A 114 -10.37 7.87 13.68
C PRO A 114 -9.10 8.71 13.82
N PHE A 115 -9.16 9.86 14.51
CA PHE A 115 -7.98 10.70 14.73
C PHE A 115 -6.94 10.01 15.62
N VAL A 116 -7.39 9.27 16.65
CA VAL A 116 -6.49 8.46 17.48
C VAL A 116 -5.86 7.33 16.69
N VAL A 117 -6.65 6.59 15.91
CA VAL A 117 -6.17 5.46 15.09
C VAL A 117 -5.16 5.94 14.05
N LEU A 118 -5.48 7.00 13.30
CA LEU A 118 -4.58 7.58 12.30
C LEU A 118 -3.33 8.18 12.96
N GLY A 119 -3.46 8.82 14.12
CA GLY A 119 -2.33 9.35 14.88
C GLY A 119 -1.35 8.25 15.33
N ILE A 120 -1.85 7.12 15.82
CA ILE A 120 -1.05 5.94 16.16
C ILE A 120 -0.36 5.39 14.92
N GLU A 121 -1.10 5.21 13.83
CA GLU A 121 -0.55 4.72 12.57
C GLU A 121 0.56 5.63 12.03
N MET A 122 0.33 6.93 11.99
CA MET A 122 1.34 7.91 11.56
C MET A 122 2.59 7.87 12.45
N ALA A 123 2.43 7.76 13.76
CA ALA A 123 3.56 7.64 14.67
C ALA A 123 4.37 6.35 14.41
N VAL A 124 3.69 5.23 14.21
CA VAL A 124 4.31 3.94 13.88
C VAL A 124 5.03 4.00 12.53
N ASN A 125 4.40 4.53 11.49
CA ASN A 125 4.99 4.65 10.16
C ASN A 125 6.19 5.62 10.16
N ALA A 126 6.11 6.74 10.86
CA ALA A 126 7.23 7.67 11.02
C ALA A 126 8.42 7.04 11.74
N TRP A 127 8.16 6.26 12.79
CA TRP A 127 9.20 5.53 13.51
C TRP A 127 9.85 4.46 12.63
N ARG A 128 9.06 3.64 11.92
CA ARG A 128 9.56 2.62 10.99
C ARG A 128 10.39 3.24 9.87
N ALA A 129 9.87 4.29 9.23
CA ALA A 129 10.58 4.98 8.15
C ALA A 129 11.96 5.47 8.61
N ARG A 130 12.04 6.12 9.79
CA ARG A 130 13.32 6.59 10.33
C ARG A 130 14.27 5.45 10.70
N ALA A 131 13.76 4.39 11.35
CA ALA A 131 14.56 3.24 11.74
C ALA A 131 15.14 2.51 10.54
N LEU A 132 14.31 2.25 9.51
CA LEU A 132 14.73 1.59 8.26
C LEU A 132 15.73 2.44 7.48
N MET A 133 15.49 3.75 7.35
CA MET A 133 16.40 4.66 6.65
C MET A 133 17.78 4.70 7.31
N LYS A 134 17.84 4.69 8.66
CA LYS A 134 19.10 4.63 9.38
C LYS A 134 19.90 3.38 9.01
N VAL A 135 19.26 2.20 9.09
CA VAL A 135 19.92 0.92 8.76
C VAL A 135 20.25 0.85 7.27
N ALA A 136 19.38 1.34 6.38
CA ALA A 136 19.61 1.40 4.94
C ALA A 136 20.89 2.17 4.60
N ARG A 137 21.12 3.32 5.23
CA ARG A 137 22.34 4.13 5.04
C ARG A 137 23.59 3.44 5.59
N GLU A 138 23.51 2.79 6.75
CA GLU A 138 24.61 2.07 7.36
C GLU A 138 25.02 0.84 6.53
N THR A 139 24.05 0.12 5.96
CA THR A 139 24.26 -1.13 5.19
C THR A 139 24.32 -0.94 3.67
N LYS A 140 24.05 0.30 3.18
CA LYS A 140 23.86 0.63 1.76
C LYS A 140 22.82 -0.26 1.06
N SER A 141 21.78 -0.66 1.78
CA SER A 141 20.73 -1.56 1.30
C SER A 141 19.63 -0.77 0.61
N GLN A 142 19.51 -0.94 -0.71
CA GLN A 142 18.44 -0.34 -1.52
C GLN A 142 17.04 -0.88 -1.15
N ALA A 143 16.95 -2.13 -0.71
CA ALA A 143 15.68 -2.72 -0.27
C ALA A 143 15.15 -2.02 0.99
N LEU A 144 16.01 -1.83 2.02
CA LEU A 144 15.61 -1.13 3.24
C LEU A 144 15.31 0.36 3.00
N GLU A 145 15.98 0.99 2.03
CA GLU A 145 15.66 2.35 1.60
C GLU A 145 14.26 2.42 0.95
N ALA A 146 13.93 1.46 0.07
CA ALA A 146 12.62 1.37 -0.55
C ALA A 146 11.51 1.16 0.49
N ASP A 147 11.70 0.26 1.47
CA ASP A 147 10.75 0.04 2.56
C ASP A 147 10.57 1.29 3.42
N SER A 148 11.66 2.02 3.71
CA SER A 148 11.59 3.28 4.44
C SER A 148 10.75 4.33 3.71
N LEU A 149 10.92 4.45 2.38
CA LEU A 149 10.14 5.37 1.55
C LEU A 149 8.67 4.96 1.46
N HIS A 150 8.38 3.66 1.48
CA HIS A 150 7.02 3.14 1.53
C HIS A 150 6.30 3.61 2.81
N PHE A 151 6.87 3.36 3.99
CA PHE A 151 6.28 3.83 5.25
C PHE A 151 6.21 5.36 5.38
N ALA A 152 7.14 6.09 4.76
CA ALA A 152 7.05 7.54 4.68
C ALA A 152 5.87 7.96 3.77
N SER A 153 5.61 7.27 2.66
CA SER A 153 4.46 7.52 1.78
C SER A 153 3.13 7.29 2.50
N ASP A 154 3.03 6.22 3.29
CA ASP A 154 1.83 5.92 4.10
C ASP A 154 1.58 7.01 5.15
N PHE A 155 2.64 7.48 5.82
CA PHE A 155 2.53 8.62 6.73
C PHE A 155 1.94 9.86 6.05
N PHE A 156 2.44 10.23 4.86
CA PHE A 156 1.92 11.37 4.13
C PHE A 156 0.53 11.12 3.53
N GLY A 157 0.20 9.87 3.19
CA GLY A 157 -1.11 9.45 2.71
C GLY A 157 -2.23 9.64 3.73
N SER A 158 -1.93 9.52 5.02
CA SER A 158 -2.89 9.74 6.10
C SER A 158 -3.24 11.22 6.32
N ILE A 159 -2.42 12.17 5.84
CA ILE A 159 -2.68 13.61 6.04
C ILE A 159 -3.98 14.08 5.36
N PRO A 160 -4.24 13.77 4.07
CA PRO A 160 -5.52 14.12 3.44
C PRO A 160 -6.72 13.54 4.16
N VAL A 161 -6.60 12.31 4.68
CA VAL A 161 -7.68 11.65 5.41
C VAL A 161 -8.02 12.40 6.70
N ILE A 162 -7.01 12.77 7.49
CA ILE A 162 -7.19 13.56 8.70
C ILE A 162 -7.79 14.93 8.38
N ALA A 163 -7.29 15.59 7.33
CA ALA A 163 -7.82 16.89 6.91
C ALA A 163 -9.28 16.79 6.45
N GLY A 164 -9.64 15.78 5.67
CA GLY A 164 -11.00 15.51 5.24
C GLY A 164 -11.94 15.27 6.41
N LEU A 165 -11.55 14.41 7.35
CA LEU A 165 -12.31 14.13 8.57
C LEU A 165 -12.49 15.38 9.44
N ALA A 166 -11.41 16.16 9.64
CA ALA A 166 -11.48 17.39 10.42
C ALA A 166 -12.43 18.42 9.80
N LEU A 167 -12.32 18.67 8.50
CA LEU A 167 -13.20 19.60 7.79
C LEU A 167 -14.66 19.11 7.78
N SER A 168 -14.90 17.81 7.61
CA SER A 168 -16.23 17.22 7.71
C SER A 168 -16.84 17.42 9.10
N ALA A 169 -16.03 17.35 10.16
CA ALA A 169 -16.46 17.65 11.52
C ALA A 169 -16.91 19.11 11.73
N TYR A 170 -16.40 20.05 10.93
CA TYR A 170 -16.82 21.45 10.88
C TYR A 170 -18.03 21.71 9.96
N GLY A 171 -18.63 20.64 9.38
CA GLY A 171 -19.80 20.73 8.52
C GLY A 171 -19.52 20.87 7.02
N TYR A 172 -18.27 20.73 6.58
CA TYR A 172 -17.93 20.72 5.15
C TYR A 172 -18.10 19.32 4.57
N GLU A 173 -19.32 18.95 4.18
CA GLU A 173 -19.68 17.61 3.68
C GLU A 173 -18.89 17.17 2.44
N TRP A 174 -18.38 18.12 1.63
CA TRP A 174 -17.54 17.84 0.47
C TRP A 174 -16.11 17.40 0.83
N ALA A 175 -15.66 17.62 2.06
CA ALA A 175 -14.26 17.46 2.43
C ALA A 175 -13.80 16.00 2.45
N ASP A 176 -14.64 15.07 2.94
CA ASP A 176 -14.33 13.63 2.93
C ASP A 176 -14.23 13.05 1.49
N PRO A 177 -15.19 13.27 0.57
CA PRO A 177 -15.04 12.83 -0.82
C PRO A 177 -13.84 13.46 -1.53
N VAL A 178 -13.51 14.71 -1.27
CA VAL A 178 -12.31 15.34 -1.84
C VAL A 178 -11.04 14.69 -1.29
N ALA A 179 -10.97 14.43 0.01
CA ALA A 179 -9.87 13.70 0.61
C ALA A 179 -9.74 12.28 0.01
N ALA A 180 -10.85 11.59 -0.21
CA ALA A 180 -10.88 10.28 -0.88
C ALA A 180 -10.32 10.36 -2.31
N LEU A 181 -10.64 11.42 -3.08
CA LEU A 181 -10.06 11.64 -4.41
C LEU A 181 -8.54 11.86 -4.35
N VAL A 182 -8.05 12.60 -3.36
CA VAL A 182 -6.61 12.78 -3.16
C VAL A 182 -5.94 11.45 -2.84
N VAL A 183 -6.52 10.64 -1.95
CA VAL A 183 -6.02 9.29 -1.65
C VAL A 183 -6.03 8.40 -2.91
N ALA A 184 -7.11 8.40 -3.68
CA ALA A 184 -7.21 7.63 -4.93
C ALA A 184 -6.15 8.06 -5.95
N ALA A 185 -5.85 9.36 -6.06
CA ALA A 185 -4.79 9.87 -6.92
C ALA A 185 -3.39 9.39 -6.44
N LEU A 186 -3.12 9.43 -5.14
CA LEU A 186 -1.86 8.92 -4.57
C LEU A 186 -1.70 7.41 -4.85
N ILE A 187 -2.74 6.61 -4.60
CA ILE A 187 -2.74 5.16 -4.89
C ILE A 187 -2.48 4.91 -6.39
N SER A 188 -3.13 5.68 -7.29
CA SER A 188 -2.91 5.57 -8.73
C SER A 188 -1.47 5.88 -9.14
N ILE A 189 -0.85 6.90 -8.54
CA ILE A 189 0.56 7.25 -8.77
C ILE A 189 1.49 6.11 -8.32
N LEU A 190 1.23 5.52 -7.16
CA LEU A 190 2.01 4.39 -6.64
C LEU A 190 1.87 3.17 -7.56
N GLY A 191 0.65 2.80 -7.92
CA GLY A 191 0.37 1.71 -8.85
C GLY A 191 1.07 1.91 -10.21
N PHE A 192 1.04 3.12 -10.77
CA PHE A 192 1.72 3.44 -12.02
C PHE A 192 3.25 3.31 -11.92
N ARG A 193 3.84 3.79 -10.83
CA ARG A 193 5.29 3.63 -10.59
C ARG A 193 5.67 2.15 -10.49
N MET A 194 4.84 1.34 -9.83
CA MET A 194 5.05 -0.09 -9.68
C MET A 194 4.98 -0.82 -11.02
N VAL A 195 3.94 -0.58 -11.84
CA VAL A 195 3.82 -1.12 -13.20
C VAL A 195 5.06 -0.76 -14.03
N ARG A 196 5.46 0.50 -14.04
CA ARG A 196 6.62 0.98 -14.82
C ARG A 196 7.91 0.25 -14.43
N ARG A 197 8.16 0.06 -13.14
CA ARG A 197 9.34 -0.67 -12.64
C ARG A 197 9.28 -2.14 -13.06
N THR A 198 8.14 -2.78 -12.88
CA THR A 198 7.95 -4.20 -13.21
C THR A 198 8.11 -4.46 -14.70
N LEU A 199 7.54 -3.60 -15.56
CA LEU A 199 7.72 -3.70 -17.00
C LEU A 199 9.18 -3.51 -17.43
N ALA A 200 9.90 -2.55 -16.83
CA ALA A 200 11.33 -2.38 -17.08
C ALA A 200 12.12 -3.67 -16.76
N THR A 201 11.87 -4.26 -15.60
CA THR A 201 12.51 -5.53 -15.19
C THR A 201 12.21 -6.69 -16.16
N LEU A 202 10.98 -6.79 -16.64
CA LEU A 202 10.59 -7.84 -17.60
C LEU A 202 11.27 -7.66 -18.96
N VAL A 203 11.43 -6.40 -19.43
CA VAL A 203 12.06 -6.08 -20.72
C VAL A 203 13.58 -6.23 -20.63
N GLU A 204 14.24 -5.82 -19.56
CA GLU A 204 15.68 -5.94 -19.39
C GLU A 204 16.15 -7.40 -19.26
N ARG A 205 15.43 -8.22 -18.51
CA ARG A 205 15.71 -9.68 -18.46
C ARG A 205 15.59 -10.36 -19.83
N GLY A 206 14.75 -9.83 -20.72
CA GLY A 206 14.65 -10.28 -22.10
C GLY A 206 15.88 -9.95 -22.98
N ARG A 207 16.64 -8.91 -22.63
CA ARG A 207 17.88 -8.52 -23.34
C ARG A 207 19.08 -9.40 -22.97
N TYR A 208 19.25 -9.77 -21.70
CA TYR A 208 20.34 -10.63 -21.25
C TYR A 208 20.27 -12.05 -21.84
N GLY A 209 19.07 -12.59 -22.01
CA GLY A 209 18.88 -13.90 -22.64
C GLY A 209 19.33 -13.98 -24.11
N ARG A 210 19.35 -12.85 -24.82
CA ARG A 210 19.84 -12.77 -26.22
C ARG A 210 21.37 -12.62 -26.35
N MET A 211 22.02 -12.11 -25.32
CA MET A 211 23.49 -11.91 -25.33
C MET A 211 24.29 -13.18 -24.97
N VAL A 212 23.63 -14.17 -24.36
CA VAL A 212 24.26 -15.44 -23.96
C VAL A 212 24.14 -16.51 -25.08
N LEU A 213 23.31 -16.26 -26.10
CA LEU A 213 23.08 -17.18 -27.22
C LEU A 213 23.73 -16.70 -28.55
N ALA A 214 24.53 -15.65 -28.52
CA ALA A 214 25.37 -15.17 -29.62
C ALA A 214 26.85 -15.37 -29.30
#